data_b34b193c30f6aae3982b637f1be703ef
#
_entry.id   b34b193c30f6aae3982b637f1be703ef
#
_cell.length_a   1.000
_cell.length_b   1.000
_cell.length_c   1.000
_cell.angle_alpha   90.00
_cell.angle_beta   90.00
_cell.angle_gamma   90.00
#
_symmetry.space_group_name_H-M   'P 1'
#
loop_
_entity.id
_entity.type
_entity.pdbx_description
1 polymer ?
#
loop_
_entity_poly.entity_id
_entity_poly.type
_entity_poly.pdbx_seq_one_letter_code
_entity_poly.pdbx_strand_id
1 'polypeptide(L)'
;MLDSVFEIANARLYRCQVYRYFSGLSRLYLSVFKPKQTAPAFYLLFSDVAYFEGPVNWQSVDFYIGASEDCLDLLLQTGIIGPAVLQFPDAYATITDTARLYLVDTPNSQIRIIASSAARLDTVPANI
;
A
#
# COMPACT_ATOMS: atom_id res chain seq x y z
N MET A 1 -17.62 -4.78 -8.10
CA MET A 1 -17.18 -3.91 -6.99
C MET A 1 -15.90 -4.48 -6.38
N LEU A 2 -14.90 -3.63 -6.17
CA LEU A 2 -13.65 -4.06 -5.56
C LEU A 2 -13.79 -4.06 -4.03
N ASP A 3 -13.33 -5.12 -3.39
CA ASP A 3 -13.42 -5.24 -1.95
C ASP A 3 -12.40 -4.35 -1.25
N SER A 4 -12.81 -3.73 -0.15
CA SER A 4 -11.91 -2.95 0.69
C SER A 4 -10.94 -3.87 1.44
N VAL A 5 -9.66 -3.52 1.41
CA VAL A 5 -8.62 -4.31 2.07
C VAL A 5 -8.81 -4.34 3.59
N PHE A 6 -9.16 -3.19 4.18
CA PHE A 6 -9.22 -3.04 5.64
C PHE A 6 -10.64 -3.04 6.20
N GLU A 7 -11.65 -3.02 5.34
CA GLU A 7 -13.06 -3.02 5.74
C GLU A 7 -13.39 -1.94 6.76
N ILE A 8 -12.88 -0.73 6.54
CA ILE A 8 -13.09 0.41 7.45
C ILE A 8 -14.38 1.12 7.08
N ALA A 9 -15.28 1.27 8.04
CA ALA A 9 -16.51 2.03 7.84
C ALA A 9 -16.17 3.49 7.56
N ASN A 10 -16.82 4.09 6.55
CA ASN A 10 -16.60 5.48 6.16
C ASN A 10 -15.13 5.79 5.80
N ALA A 11 -14.47 4.84 5.15
CA ALA A 11 -13.05 4.92 4.86
C ALA A 11 -12.66 6.18 4.10
N ARG A 12 -13.55 6.73 3.27
CA ARG A 12 -13.28 7.93 2.47
C ARG A 12 -13.21 9.21 3.30
N LEU A 13 -13.73 9.18 4.52
CA LEU A 13 -13.74 10.36 5.39
C LEU A 13 -12.47 10.49 6.21
N TYR A 14 -11.64 9.46 6.26
CA TYR A 14 -10.43 9.46 7.06
C TYR A 14 -9.28 10.07 6.26
N ARG A 15 -8.39 10.77 6.97
CA ARG A 15 -7.16 11.31 6.39
C ARG A 15 -6.02 10.35 6.66
N CYS A 16 -5.16 10.17 5.68
CA CYS A 16 -4.01 9.28 5.77
C CYS A 16 -2.73 10.07 5.57
N GLN A 17 -1.71 9.74 6.32
CA GLN A 17 -0.42 10.42 6.24
C GLN A 17 0.70 9.40 6.39
N VAL A 18 1.77 9.56 5.59
CA VAL A 18 2.96 8.72 5.75
C VAL A 18 3.55 9.01 7.13
N TYR A 19 3.62 7.99 7.97
CA TYR A 19 4.18 8.11 9.31
C TYR A 19 5.66 7.80 9.29
N ARG A 20 6.04 6.64 8.77
CA ARG A 20 7.44 6.24 8.72
C ARG A 20 7.65 5.11 7.72
N TYR A 21 8.79 5.16 7.02
CA TYR A 21 9.27 4.05 6.22
C TYR A 21 10.53 3.50 6.87
N PHE A 22 10.53 2.21 7.20
CA PHE A 22 11.65 1.54 7.83
C PHE A 22 12.37 0.69 6.79
N SER A 23 13.45 1.23 6.22
CA SER A 23 14.13 0.64 5.07
C SER A 23 14.74 -0.74 5.36
N GLY A 24 15.21 -0.97 6.59
CA GLY A 24 15.85 -2.24 6.95
C GLY A 24 14.93 -3.45 6.81
N LEU A 25 13.60 -3.25 6.93
CA LEU A 25 12.60 -4.31 6.80
C LEU A 25 11.58 -4.01 5.72
N SER A 26 11.80 -2.96 4.93
CA SER A 26 10.88 -2.48 3.88
C SER A 26 9.44 -2.36 4.40
N ARG A 27 9.26 -1.73 5.54
CA ARG A 27 7.95 -1.51 6.15
C ARG A 27 7.53 -0.06 6.04
N LEU A 28 6.30 0.16 5.57
CA LEU A 28 5.71 1.48 5.48
C LEU A 28 4.56 1.58 6.47
N TYR A 29 4.65 2.57 7.36
CA TYR A 29 3.60 2.86 8.34
C TYR A 29 2.87 4.12 7.94
N LEU A 30 1.53 4.06 7.90
CA LEU A 30 0.68 5.20 7.64
C LEU A 30 -0.13 5.51 8.91
N SER A 31 -0.22 6.79 9.26
CA SER A 31 -1.12 7.26 10.33
C SER A 31 -2.48 7.56 9.73
N VAL A 32 -3.56 7.15 10.40
CA VAL A 32 -4.92 7.38 9.94
C VAL A 32 -5.65 8.24 10.97
N PHE A 33 -6.26 9.33 10.49
CA PHE A 33 -6.91 10.33 11.33
C PHE A 33 -8.39 10.39 11.01
N LYS A 34 -9.22 10.37 12.06
CA LYS A 34 -10.66 10.64 11.91
C LYS A 34 -10.86 12.12 11.55
N PRO A 35 -12.01 12.46 10.93
CA PRO A 35 -12.29 13.87 10.61
C PRO A 35 -12.14 14.76 11.85
N LYS A 36 -11.46 15.89 11.68
CA LYS A 36 -11.27 16.93 12.73
C LYS A 36 -10.45 16.47 13.93
N GLN A 37 -9.82 15.29 13.87
CA GLN A 37 -8.94 14.82 14.94
C GLN A 37 -7.49 15.10 14.58
N THR A 38 -6.66 15.42 15.59
CA THR A 38 -5.24 15.72 15.40
C THR A 38 -4.34 14.57 15.82
N ALA A 39 -4.88 13.61 16.58
CA ALA A 39 -4.15 12.40 16.96
C ALA A 39 -4.57 11.24 16.07
N PRO A 40 -3.63 10.34 15.72
CA PRO A 40 -3.99 9.18 14.91
C PRO A 40 -5.01 8.28 15.61
N ALA A 41 -6.00 7.82 14.84
CA ALA A 41 -6.98 6.86 15.34
C ALA A 41 -6.42 5.44 15.31
N PHE A 42 -5.64 5.14 14.27
CA PHE A 42 -4.97 3.84 14.11
C PHE A 42 -3.91 3.99 13.02
N TYR A 43 -3.23 2.89 12.71
CA TYR A 43 -2.15 2.88 11.73
C TYR A 43 -2.36 1.74 10.74
N LEU A 44 -1.79 1.91 9.55
CA LEU A 44 -1.73 0.85 8.54
C LEU A 44 -0.27 0.50 8.30
N LEU A 45 0.02 -0.81 8.25
CA LEU A 45 1.36 -1.32 7.99
C LEU A 45 1.36 -2.08 6.68
N PHE A 46 2.24 -1.67 5.76
CA PHE A 46 2.53 -2.41 4.54
C PHE A 46 3.91 -3.02 4.68
N SER A 47 4.02 -4.33 4.43
CA SER A 47 5.26 -5.09 4.60
C SER A 47 5.84 -5.49 3.25
N ASP A 48 7.18 -5.57 3.20
CA ASP A 48 7.93 -5.89 1.98
C ASP A 48 7.52 -4.95 0.86
N VAL A 49 7.60 -3.64 1.13
CA VAL A 49 7.20 -2.60 0.18
C VAL A 49 8.25 -2.51 -0.92
N ALA A 50 7.81 -2.71 -2.16
CA ALA A 50 8.67 -2.57 -3.34
C ALA A 50 8.48 -1.22 -4.02
N TYR A 51 7.34 -0.55 -3.84
CA TYR A 51 7.03 0.68 -4.55
C TYR A 51 5.97 1.48 -3.80
N PHE A 52 6.16 2.79 -3.76
CA PHE A 52 5.16 3.74 -3.25
C PHE A 52 5.07 4.92 -4.20
N GLU A 53 3.86 5.32 -4.53
CA GLU A 53 3.61 6.50 -5.34
C GLU A 53 2.42 7.25 -4.75
N GLY A 54 2.66 8.52 -4.37
CA GLY A 54 1.61 9.37 -3.83
C GLY A 54 2.17 10.53 -3.04
N PRO A 55 1.31 11.46 -2.60
CA PRO A 55 1.72 12.54 -1.71
C PRO A 55 1.99 12.00 -0.30
N VAL A 56 2.51 12.87 0.57
CA VAL A 56 2.80 12.47 1.96
C VAL A 56 1.54 12.39 2.81
N ASN A 57 0.44 12.99 2.37
CA ASN A 57 -0.87 12.88 3.01
C ASN A 57 -1.97 12.97 1.97
N TRP A 58 -3.11 12.34 2.27
CA TRP A 58 -4.25 12.33 1.36
C TRP A 58 -5.52 12.01 2.12
N GLN A 59 -6.66 12.20 1.44
CA GLN A 59 -7.99 11.88 1.98
C GLN A 59 -8.43 10.53 1.43
N SER A 60 -8.79 9.62 2.29
CA SER A 60 -9.32 8.27 2.06
C SER A 60 -8.36 7.17 2.50
N VAL A 61 -8.91 6.15 3.14
CA VAL A 61 -8.19 4.91 3.47
C VAL A 61 -8.91 3.71 2.86
N ASP A 62 -9.70 3.94 1.82
CA ASP A 62 -10.44 2.88 1.14
C ASP A 62 -9.53 2.18 0.13
N PHE A 63 -8.56 1.43 0.65
CA PHE A 63 -7.62 0.68 -0.16
C PHE A 63 -8.28 -0.56 -0.76
N TYR A 64 -7.95 -0.84 -2.01
CA TYR A 64 -8.37 -2.06 -2.72
C TYR A 64 -7.17 -2.65 -3.44
N ILE A 65 -7.28 -3.92 -3.82
CA ILE A 65 -6.20 -4.61 -4.52
C ILE A 65 -6.47 -4.52 -6.02
N GLY A 66 -5.49 -4.02 -6.77
CA GLY A 66 -5.53 -3.96 -8.22
C GLY A 66 -5.28 -5.32 -8.86
N ALA A 67 -5.49 -5.41 -10.17
CA ALA A 67 -5.26 -6.63 -10.92
C ALA A 67 -3.77 -7.01 -10.89
N SER A 68 -3.48 -8.31 -10.88
CA SER A 68 -2.10 -8.78 -10.86
C SER A 68 -1.32 -8.36 -12.10
N GLU A 69 -1.99 -8.24 -13.24
CA GLU A 69 -1.36 -7.73 -14.47
C GLU A 69 -0.90 -6.29 -14.31
N ASP A 70 -1.70 -5.46 -13.65
CA ASP A 70 -1.34 -4.06 -13.40
C ASP A 70 -0.16 -3.96 -12.44
N CYS A 71 -0.10 -4.83 -11.45
CA CYS A 71 1.04 -4.90 -10.53
C CYS A 71 2.32 -5.27 -11.29
N LEU A 72 2.25 -6.29 -12.13
CA LEU A 72 3.38 -6.75 -12.92
C LEU A 72 3.85 -5.65 -13.88
N ASP A 73 2.92 -4.99 -14.57
CA ASP A 73 3.24 -3.91 -15.50
C ASP A 73 3.97 -2.78 -14.78
N LEU A 74 3.52 -2.40 -13.59
CA LEU A 74 4.14 -1.34 -12.82
C LEU A 74 5.56 -1.74 -12.37
N LEU A 75 5.75 -2.97 -11.94
CA LEU A 75 7.08 -3.47 -11.58
C LEU A 75 8.05 -3.44 -12.77
N LEU A 76 7.55 -3.78 -13.96
CA LEU A 76 8.36 -3.73 -15.19
C LEU A 76 8.65 -2.29 -15.60
N GLN A 77 7.65 -1.41 -15.58
CA GLN A 77 7.80 -0.02 -15.98
C GLN A 77 8.79 0.74 -15.11
N THR A 78 8.82 0.42 -13.82
CA THR A 78 9.71 1.09 -12.87
C THR A 78 11.10 0.46 -12.79
N GLY A 79 11.31 -0.67 -13.49
CA GLY A 79 12.60 -1.35 -13.48
C GLY A 79 12.88 -2.14 -12.21
N ILE A 80 11.89 -2.31 -11.33
CA ILE A 80 12.04 -3.12 -10.11
C ILE A 80 12.29 -4.57 -10.49
N ILE A 81 11.63 -5.04 -11.55
CA ILE A 81 11.94 -6.33 -12.16
C ILE A 81 12.27 -6.12 -13.64
N GLY A 82 13.11 -6.99 -14.19
CA GLY A 82 13.45 -6.96 -15.60
C GLY A 82 12.55 -7.86 -16.43
N PRO A 83 12.48 -7.64 -17.76
CA PRO A 83 11.60 -8.44 -18.62
C PRO A 83 12.00 -9.91 -18.70
N ALA A 84 13.23 -10.26 -18.35
CA ALA A 84 13.68 -11.65 -18.33
C ALA A 84 12.88 -12.53 -17.37
N VAL A 85 12.27 -11.92 -16.34
CA VAL A 85 11.46 -12.67 -15.36
C VAL A 85 10.27 -13.38 -16.03
N LEU A 86 9.77 -12.82 -17.14
CA LEU A 86 8.64 -13.40 -17.87
C LEU A 86 8.99 -14.73 -18.55
N GLN A 87 10.29 -15.04 -18.68
CA GLN A 87 10.76 -16.27 -19.30
C GLN A 87 10.90 -17.41 -18.30
N PHE A 88 10.70 -17.12 -17.01
CA PHE A 88 10.86 -18.11 -15.94
C PHE A 88 9.52 -18.24 -15.20
N PRO A 89 8.72 -19.28 -15.52
CA PRO A 89 7.38 -19.43 -14.92
C PRO A 89 7.37 -19.44 -13.40
N ASP A 90 8.37 -20.01 -12.76
CA ASP A 90 8.44 -20.06 -11.29
C ASP A 90 8.67 -18.67 -10.70
N ALA A 91 9.52 -17.85 -11.33
CA ALA A 91 9.75 -16.48 -10.88
C ALA A 91 8.49 -15.63 -11.06
N TYR A 92 7.82 -15.78 -12.19
CA TYR A 92 6.56 -15.09 -12.46
C TYR A 92 5.51 -15.45 -11.40
N ALA A 93 5.33 -16.73 -11.12
CA ALA A 93 4.37 -17.19 -10.13
C ALA A 93 4.70 -16.65 -8.74
N THR A 94 5.98 -16.63 -8.36
CA THR A 94 6.39 -16.09 -7.06
C THR A 94 6.03 -14.63 -6.93
N ILE A 95 6.28 -13.82 -7.98
CA ILE A 95 5.96 -12.40 -7.98
C ILE A 95 4.45 -12.18 -7.84
N THR A 96 3.65 -12.88 -8.64
CA THR A 96 2.19 -12.71 -8.60
C THR A 96 1.58 -13.21 -7.30
N ASP A 97 2.21 -14.16 -6.63
CA ASP A 97 1.74 -14.68 -5.35
C ASP A 97 2.13 -13.77 -4.17
N THR A 98 3.27 -13.08 -4.25
CA THR A 98 3.82 -12.34 -3.11
C THR A 98 3.68 -10.82 -3.23
N ALA A 99 3.56 -10.28 -4.44
CA ALA A 99 3.43 -8.85 -4.66
C ALA A 99 1.97 -8.49 -4.96
N ARG A 100 1.45 -7.52 -4.23
CA ARG A 100 0.09 -7.01 -4.43
C ARG A 100 0.15 -5.52 -4.66
N LEU A 101 -0.69 -5.05 -5.57
CA LEU A 101 -0.84 -3.62 -5.85
C LEU A 101 -2.01 -3.09 -5.03
N TYR A 102 -1.70 -2.28 -4.02
CA TYR A 102 -2.71 -1.63 -3.19
C TYR A 102 -2.96 -0.25 -3.74
N LEU A 103 -4.23 0.08 -3.93
CA LEU A 103 -4.67 1.33 -4.56
C LEU A 103 -5.66 2.05 -3.65
N VAL A 104 -5.56 3.37 -3.61
CA VAL A 104 -6.62 4.21 -3.07
C VAL A 104 -6.81 5.41 -3.98
N ASP A 105 -8.08 5.69 -4.30
CA ASP A 105 -8.45 6.79 -5.18
C ASP A 105 -8.80 8.02 -4.36
N THR A 106 -8.26 9.16 -4.78
CA THR A 106 -8.62 10.46 -4.21
C THR A 106 -9.18 11.33 -5.34
N PRO A 107 -9.82 12.47 -5.02
CA PRO A 107 -10.35 13.33 -6.07
C PRO A 107 -9.31 13.77 -7.11
N ASN A 108 -8.05 13.92 -6.70
CA ASN A 108 -7.00 14.48 -7.55
C ASN A 108 -5.94 13.49 -7.99
N SER A 109 -5.91 12.28 -7.40
CA SER A 109 -4.83 11.35 -7.67
C SER A 109 -5.21 9.93 -7.25
N GLN A 110 -4.29 9.01 -7.55
CA GLN A 110 -4.38 7.64 -7.07
C GLN A 110 -3.08 7.30 -6.37
N ILE A 111 -3.17 6.79 -5.15
CA ILE A 111 -1.99 6.31 -4.43
C ILE A 111 -1.81 4.84 -4.77
N ARG A 112 -0.56 4.45 -5.05
CA ARG A 112 -0.20 3.10 -5.45
C ARG A 112 0.92 2.58 -4.57
N ILE A 113 0.71 1.42 -3.97
CA ILE A 113 1.69 0.77 -3.11
C ILE A 113 1.81 -0.69 -3.53
N ILE A 114 3.04 -1.15 -3.82
CA ILE A 114 3.29 -2.56 -4.06
C ILE A 114 3.95 -3.12 -2.81
N ALA A 115 3.32 -4.12 -2.20
CA ALA A 115 3.79 -4.75 -0.97
C ALA A 115 3.30 -6.19 -0.92
N SER A 116 3.88 -6.99 -0.03
CA SER A 116 3.45 -8.38 0.12
C SER A 116 2.20 -8.50 0.99
N SER A 117 2.04 -7.60 1.96
CA SER A 117 0.90 -7.66 2.88
C SER A 117 0.60 -6.29 3.47
N ALA A 118 -0.61 -6.17 4.01
CA ALA A 118 -1.06 -4.96 4.69
C ALA A 118 -1.86 -5.36 5.93
N ALA A 119 -1.72 -4.57 6.99
CA ALA A 119 -2.40 -4.82 8.26
C ALA A 119 -2.80 -3.53 8.93
N ARG A 120 -3.88 -3.57 9.71
CA ARG A 120 -4.29 -2.48 10.57
C ARG A 120 -3.69 -2.68 11.95
N LEU A 121 -3.11 -1.61 12.51
CA LEU A 121 -2.53 -1.62 13.84
C LEU A 121 -3.17 -0.53 14.68
N ASP A 122 -3.48 -0.84 15.93
CA ASP A 122 -3.99 0.18 16.87
C ASP A 122 -2.86 1.10 17.35
N THR A 123 -1.66 0.55 17.48
CA THR A 123 -0.47 1.30 17.89
C THR A 123 0.73 0.85 17.07
N VAL A 124 1.78 1.68 17.03
CA VAL A 124 3.04 1.31 16.40
C VAL A 124 4.03 0.86 17.47
N PRO A 125 4.99 -0.02 17.13
CA PRO A 125 6.05 -0.41 18.08
C PRO A 125 6.83 0.80 18.59
N ALA A 126 7.19 0.76 19.87
CA ALA A 126 7.83 1.91 20.52
C ALA A 126 9.21 2.24 19.97
N ASN A 127 9.85 1.29 19.30
CA ASN A 127 11.19 1.46 18.75
C ASN A 127 11.22 1.90 17.28
N ILE A 128 10.11 2.38 16.78
CA ILE A 128 10.00 2.87 15.40
C ILE A 128 10.22 4.38 15.35
#